data_4d58d80ff5802d260d06b13bd5e0ce07
#
_entry.id   4d58d80ff5802d260d06b13bd5e0ce07
#
_cell.length_a   1.000
_cell.length_b   1.000
_cell.length_c   1.000
_cell.angle_alpha   90.00
_cell.angle_beta   90.00
_cell.angle_gamma   90.00
#
_symmetry.space_group_name_H-M   'P 1'
#
loop_
_entity.id
_entity.type
_entity.pdbx_description
1 polymer ?
#
loop_
_entity_poly.entity_id
_entity_poly.type
_entity_poly.pdbx_seq_one_letter_code
_entity_poly.pdbx_strand_id
1 'polypeptide(L)'
;MSFFEQYRDAFDQLDGNAIAALYCVPSAIADQRGLTSWNSREPIIENMTALCQLYQRDGYKRAHFVPGQYLLQGSDFAVADVEWTIERQGNLEPWRFRTTYNLRRTEDGWRVLLCTAYEEKRLSA
;
A
#
# COMPACT_ATOMS: atom_id res chain seq x y z
N MET A 1 12.06 7.26 10.87
CA MET A 1 11.59 6.59 9.63
C MET A 1 10.18 7.07 9.31
N SER A 2 9.95 7.50 8.07
CA SER A 2 8.63 7.96 7.66
C SER A 2 7.67 6.78 7.53
N PHE A 3 6.37 7.07 7.51
CA PHE A 3 5.34 6.04 7.35
C PHE A 3 5.53 5.26 6.05
N PHE A 4 5.79 5.95 4.93
CA PHE A 4 5.94 5.28 3.63
C PHE A 4 7.23 4.48 3.52
N GLU A 5 8.28 4.85 4.25
CA GLU A 5 9.46 4.00 4.36
C GLU A 5 9.13 2.70 5.09
N GLN A 6 8.35 2.77 6.17
CA GLN A 6 7.88 1.58 6.89
C GLN A 6 6.99 0.71 5.99
N TYR A 7 6.09 1.36 5.23
CA TYR A 7 5.18 0.69 4.31
C TYR A 7 5.96 -0.05 3.22
N ARG A 8 6.92 0.63 2.60
CA ARG A 8 7.81 0.03 1.61
C ARG A 8 8.58 -1.16 2.17
N ASP A 9 9.16 -0.99 3.35
CA ASP A 9 9.98 -2.04 3.96
C ASP A 9 9.16 -3.29 4.26
N ALA A 10 7.92 -3.12 4.71
CA ALA A 10 7.02 -4.26 4.94
C ALA A 10 6.71 -5.00 3.64
N PHE A 11 6.49 -4.29 2.54
CA PHE A 11 6.28 -4.89 1.23
C PHE A 11 7.56 -5.57 0.72
N ASP A 12 8.73 -4.96 0.89
CA ASP A 12 9.99 -5.53 0.44
C ASP A 12 10.32 -6.84 1.14
N GLN A 13 9.82 -7.02 2.35
CA GLN A 13 9.93 -8.29 3.09
C GLN A 13 8.81 -9.26 2.73
N LEU A 14 7.84 -8.85 1.93
CA LEU A 14 6.66 -9.65 1.56
C LEU A 14 5.96 -10.21 2.81
N ASP A 15 5.83 -9.36 3.82
CA ASP A 15 5.27 -9.73 5.12
C ASP A 15 3.85 -9.16 5.26
N GLY A 16 2.86 -10.02 4.98
CA GLY A 16 1.45 -9.62 5.01
C GLY A 16 0.99 -9.15 6.39
N ASN A 17 1.53 -9.71 7.46
CA ASN A 17 1.20 -9.26 8.83
C ASN A 17 1.74 -7.86 9.09
N ALA A 18 2.97 -7.59 8.69
CA ALA A 18 3.58 -6.27 8.88
C ALA A 18 2.84 -5.20 8.08
N ILE A 19 2.44 -5.52 6.83
CA ILE A 19 1.67 -4.59 6.01
C ILE A 19 0.30 -4.32 6.65
N ALA A 20 -0.40 -5.38 7.07
CA ALA A 20 -1.72 -5.26 7.68
C ALA A 20 -1.69 -4.42 8.96
N ALA A 21 -0.59 -4.48 9.71
CA ALA A 21 -0.42 -3.70 10.93
C ALA A 21 -0.39 -2.19 10.66
N LEU A 22 -0.11 -1.77 9.43
CA LEU A 22 -0.08 -0.36 9.03
C LEU A 22 -1.46 0.16 8.60
N TYR A 23 -2.49 -0.67 8.69
CA TYR A 23 -3.88 -0.31 8.39
C TYR A 23 -4.70 -0.16 9.65
N CYS A 24 -5.65 0.78 9.63
CA CYS A 24 -6.65 0.89 10.69
C CYS A 24 -7.65 -0.26 10.62
N VAL A 25 -8.39 -0.45 11.68
CA VAL A 25 -9.58 -1.32 11.71
C VAL A 25 -10.74 -0.47 12.23
N PRO A 26 -11.78 -0.22 11.43
CA PRO A 26 -11.96 -0.66 10.04
C PRO A 26 -11.11 0.15 9.05
N SER A 27 -10.94 -0.41 7.87
CA SER A 27 -10.27 0.27 6.76
C SER A 27 -10.78 -0.28 5.42
N ALA A 28 -10.33 0.31 4.31
CA ALA A 28 -10.82 -0.07 3.00
C ALA A 28 -9.76 0.16 1.92
N ILE A 29 -9.91 -0.55 0.80
CA ILE A 29 -9.14 -0.32 -0.42
C ILE A 29 -10.13 -0.11 -1.57
N ALA A 30 -9.88 0.92 -2.36
CA ALA A 30 -10.61 1.17 -3.60
C ALA A 30 -9.66 0.97 -4.78
N ASP A 31 -10.14 0.32 -5.82
CA ASP A 31 -9.43 0.15 -7.09
C ASP A 31 -10.44 0.08 -8.23
N GLN A 32 -9.99 -0.27 -9.44
CA GLN A 32 -10.85 -0.35 -10.62
C GLN A 32 -11.99 -1.35 -10.46
N ARG A 33 -11.84 -2.33 -9.60
CA ARG A 33 -12.85 -3.37 -9.37
C ARG A 33 -13.90 -2.96 -8.34
N GLY A 34 -13.65 -1.88 -7.58
CA GLY A 34 -14.58 -1.36 -6.59
C GLY A 34 -13.94 -1.14 -5.24
N LEU A 35 -14.77 -1.15 -4.21
CA LEU A 35 -14.36 -0.90 -2.84
C LEU A 35 -14.46 -2.20 -2.03
N THR A 36 -13.37 -2.54 -1.36
CA THR A 36 -13.32 -3.62 -0.39
C THR A 36 -13.08 -3.05 0.99
N SER A 37 -13.94 -3.35 1.95
CA SER A 37 -13.81 -2.84 3.31
C SER A 37 -13.68 -4.00 4.29
N TRP A 38 -12.99 -3.72 5.41
CA TRP A 38 -12.73 -4.72 6.44
C TRP A 38 -13.05 -4.15 7.81
N ASN A 39 -13.73 -4.95 8.65
CA ASN A 39 -14.13 -4.56 9.99
C ASN A 39 -13.28 -5.23 11.08
N SER A 40 -12.33 -6.08 10.68
CA SER A 40 -11.46 -6.78 11.62
C SER A 40 -10.07 -6.98 11.01
N ARG A 41 -9.11 -7.35 11.86
CA ARG A 41 -7.70 -7.49 11.45
C ARG A 41 -7.47 -8.69 10.53
N GLU A 42 -8.13 -9.80 10.79
CA GLU A 42 -7.89 -11.05 10.08
C GLU A 42 -8.06 -10.93 8.55
N PRO A 43 -9.15 -10.36 8.02
CA PRO A 43 -9.29 -10.21 6.57
C PRO A 43 -8.22 -9.33 5.96
N ILE A 44 -7.72 -8.33 6.69
CA ILE A 44 -6.64 -7.47 6.20
C ILE A 44 -5.36 -8.29 6.04
N ILE A 45 -5.03 -9.10 7.04
CA ILE A 45 -3.87 -10.00 6.99
C ILE A 45 -3.98 -10.95 5.81
N GLU A 46 -5.16 -11.57 5.63
CA GLU A 46 -5.39 -12.50 4.53
C GLU A 46 -5.19 -11.82 3.18
N ASN A 47 -5.74 -10.62 3.02
CA ASN A 47 -5.61 -9.87 1.78
C ASN A 47 -4.15 -9.52 1.48
N MET A 48 -3.43 -9.02 2.48
CA MET A 48 -2.03 -8.62 2.28
C MET A 48 -1.12 -9.82 2.07
N THR A 49 -1.40 -10.93 2.72
CA THR A 49 -0.65 -12.18 2.51
C THR A 49 -0.85 -12.70 1.09
N ALA A 50 -2.09 -12.69 0.60
CA ALA A 50 -2.39 -13.11 -0.76
C ALA A 50 -1.71 -12.19 -1.79
N LEU A 51 -1.71 -10.90 -1.54
CA LEU A 51 -1.04 -9.92 -2.40
C LEU A 51 0.47 -10.17 -2.45
N CYS A 52 1.09 -10.44 -1.31
CA CYS A 52 2.52 -10.73 -1.24
C CYS A 52 2.86 -12.02 -2.00
N GLN A 53 2.02 -13.04 -1.92
CA GLN A 53 2.21 -14.27 -2.68
C GLN A 53 2.13 -14.02 -4.18
N LEU A 54 1.17 -13.19 -4.61
CA LEU A 54 1.02 -12.80 -6.01
C LEU A 54 2.26 -12.03 -6.49
N TYR A 55 2.74 -11.07 -5.70
CA TYR A 55 3.91 -10.29 -6.03
C TYR A 55 5.16 -11.16 -6.15
N GLN A 56 5.33 -12.08 -5.20
CA GLN A 56 6.46 -13.01 -5.22
C GLN A 56 6.44 -13.87 -6.48
N ARG A 57 5.29 -14.41 -6.82
CA ARG A 57 5.10 -15.23 -8.03
C ARG A 57 5.46 -14.44 -9.28
N ASP A 58 5.11 -13.16 -9.32
CA ASP A 58 5.27 -12.32 -10.50
C ASP A 58 6.60 -11.55 -10.52
N GLY A 59 7.54 -11.91 -9.66
CA GLY A 59 8.91 -11.44 -9.72
C GLY A 59 9.22 -10.18 -8.92
N TYR A 60 8.46 -9.88 -7.89
CA TYR A 60 8.72 -8.74 -7.03
C TYR A 60 10.16 -8.74 -6.53
N LYS A 61 10.84 -7.61 -6.63
CA LYS A 61 12.20 -7.43 -6.15
C LYS A 61 12.23 -6.37 -5.04
N ARG A 62 11.81 -5.17 -5.33
CA ARG A 62 11.72 -4.09 -4.36
C ARG A 62 10.82 -2.97 -4.86
N ALA A 63 10.33 -2.16 -3.93
CA ALA A 63 9.49 -1.02 -4.24
C ALA A 63 10.26 0.28 -4.05
N HIS A 64 9.95 1.24 -4.92
CA HIS A 64 10.41 2.62 -4.79
C HIS A 64 9.18 3.52 -4.77
N PHE A 65 9.25 4.62 -4.03
CA PHE A 65 8.14 5.55 -4.01
C PHE A 65 8.63 6.98 -4.15
N VAL A 66 7.79 7.79 -4.79
CA VAL A 66 7.98 9.23 -4.89
C VAL A 66 6.76 9.89 -4.28
N PRO A 67 6.94 10.66 -3.18
CA PRO A 67 5.82 11.38 -2.60
C PRO A 67 5.29 12.42 -3.58
N GLY A 68 3.97 12.46 -3.74
CA GLY A 68 3.31 13.51 -4.48
C GLY A 68 2.76 14.56 -3.52
N GLN A 69 1.56 15.02 -3.79
CA GLN A 69 0.90 16.01 -2.95
C GLN A 69 0.40 15.36 -1.67
N TYR A 70 0.36 16.16 -0.59
CA TYR A 70 -0.30 15.71 0.62
C TYR A 70 -1.01 16.88 1.28
N LEU A 71 -2.02 16.58 2.08
CA LEU A 71 -2.83 17.54 2.78
C LEU A 71 -3.03 17.09 4.23
N LEU A 72 -2.57 17.91 5.17
CA LEU A 72 -2.88 17.67 6.58
C LEU A 72 -4.30 18.16 6.86
N GLN A 73 -5.06 17.34 7.58
CA GLN A 73 -6.42 17.64 7.98
C GLN A 73 -6.47 17.68 9.50
N GLY A 74 -6.20 18.85 10.06
CA GLY A 74 -5.98 19.00 11.49
C GLY A 74 -4.71 18.26 11.91
N SER A 75 -4.68 17.77 13.15
CA SER A 75 -3.50 17.09 13.69
C SER A 75 -3.55 15.58 13.53
N ASP A 76 -4.74 15.01 13.22
CA ASP A 76 -4.95 13.57 13.32
C ASP A 76 -5.21 12.87 11.99
N PHE A 77 -5.34 13.62 10.90
CA PHE A 77 -5.64 13.05 9.59
C PHE A 77 -4.73 13.65 8.52
N ALA A 78 -4.51 12.87 7.47
CA ALA A 78 -3.75 13.34 6.30
C ALA A 78 -4.21 12.57 5.07
N VAL A 79 -4.09 13.23 3.91
CA VAL A 79 -4.24 12.59 2.61
C VAL A 79 -2.90 12.72 1.90
N ALA A 80 -2.38 11.62 1.39
CA ALA A 80 -1.09 11.61 0.69
C ALA A 80 -1.19 10.84 -0.61
N ASP A 81 -0.69 11.43 -1.69
CA ASP A 81 -0.61 10.76 -2.99
C ASP A 81 0.83 10.30 -3.21
N VAL A 82 0.99 9.06 -3.67
CA VAL A 82 2.31 8.43 -3.82
C VAL A 82 2.38 7.72 -5.16
N GLU A 83 3.50 7.93 -5.87
CA GLU A 83 3.80 7.18 -7.07
C GLU A 83 4.72 6.02 -6.72
N TRP A 84 4.29 4.80 -7.05
CA TRP A 84 5.04 3.58 -6.79
C TRP A 84 5.64 3.02 -8.07
N THR A 85 6.87 2.52 -7.95
CA THR A 85 7.53 1.71 -8.97
C THR A 85 8.01 0.43 -8.31
N ILE A 86 7.53 -0.71 -8.82
CA ILE A 86 7.90 -2.03 -8.31
C ILE A 86 8.92 -2.62 -9.28
N GLU A 87 10.17 -2.75 -8.85
CA GLU A 87 11.19 -3.48 -9.62
C GLU A 87 10.88 -4.96 -9.60
N ARG A 88 11.10 -5.60 -10.72
CA ARG A 88 10.88 -7.04 -10.87
C ARG A 88 12.16 -7.76 -11.26
N GLN A 89 12.22 -9.06 -10.96
CA GLN A 89 13.38 -9.89 -11.21
C GLN A 89 13.70 -9.98 -12.71
N GLY A 90 15.01 -10.09 -13.01
CA GLY A 90 15.45 -10.27 -14.38
C GLY A 90 15.14 -9.07 -15.26
N ASN A 91 14.67 -9.37 -16.48
CA ASN A 91 14.32 -8.33 -17.46
C ASN A 91 12.84 -8.00 -17.51
N LEU A 92 12.10 -8.36 -16.48
CA LEU A 92 10.68 -8.04 -16.41
C LEU A 92 10.48 -6.54 -16.25
N GLU A 93 9.49 -6.01 -16.97
CA GLU A 93 9.14 -4.58 -16.88
C GLU A 93 8.65 -4.24 -15.48
N PRO A 94 9.04 -3.08 -14.93
CA PRO A 94 8.52 -2.67 -13.62
C PRO A 94 7.04 -2.35 -13.68
N TRP A 95 6.36 -2.49 -12.56
CA TRP A 95 5.00 -2.01 -12.41
C TRP A 95 5.04 -0.59 -11.89
N ARG A 96 4.19 0.27 -12.48
CA ARG A 96 4.02 1.65 -12.03
C ARG A 96 2.56 1.93 -11.77
N PHE A 97 2.29 2.59 -10.65
CA PHE A 97 0.93 2.97 -10.30
C PHE A 97 0.96 4.10 -9.29
N ARG A 98 -0.19 4.74 -9.11
CA ARG A 98 -0.38 5.76 -8.10
C ARG A 98 -1.39 5.30 -7.08
N THR A 99 -1.19 5.73 -5.85
CA THR A 99 -2.09 5.41 -4.75
C THR A 99 -2.28 6.65 -3.89
N THR A 100 -3.52 6.96 -3.56
CA THR A 100 -3.85 7.97 -2.58
C THR A 100 -4.19 7.29 -1.27
N TYR A 101 -3.55 7.73 -0.20
CA TYR A 101 -3.77 7.19 1.13
C TYR A 101 -4.48 8.22 1.99
N ASN A 102 -5.61 7.81 2.58
CA ASN A 102 -6.22 8.54 3.68
C ASN A 102 -5.69 7.94 4.96
N LEU A 103 -5.00 8.75 5.76
CA LEU A 103 -4.27 8.31 6.93
C LEU A 103 -4.87 8.91 8.20
N ARG A 104 -4.77 8.15 9.28
CA ARG A 104 -5.14 8.61 10.61
C ARG A 104 -3.93 8.45 11.55
N ARG A 105 -3.70 9.44 12.41
CA ARG A 105 -2.71 9.34 13.47
C ARG A 105 -3.29 8.53 14.62
N THR A 106 -2.58 7.48 15.02
CA THR A 106 -2.94 6.61 16.13
C THR A 106 -1.83 6.65 17.16
N GLU A 107 -2.01 5.95 18.28
CA GLU A 107 -0.96 5.81 19.29
C GLU A 107 0.30 5.16 18.72
N ASP A 108 0.13 4.32 17.71
CA ASP A 108 1.24 3.61 17.06
C ASP A 108 1.82 4.36 15.85
N GLY A 109 1.34 5.57 15.60
CA GLY A 109 1.74 6.39 14.46
C GLY A 109 0.65 6.47 13.39
N TRP A 110 1.04 6.90 12.19
CA TRP A 110 0.11 7.00 11.08
C TRP A 110 -0.32 5.61 10.61
N ARG A 111 -1.62 5.48 10.27
CA ARG A 111 -2.18 4.21 9.77
C ARG A 111 -3.17 4.50 8.65
N VAL A 112 -3.34 3.56 7.72
CA VAL A 112 -4.20 3.72 6.55
C VAL A 112 -5.66 3.51 6.91
N LEU A 113 -6.52 4.48 6.57
CA LEU A 113 -7.98 4.34 6.63
C LEU A 113 -8.54 3.87 5.31
N LEU A 114 -8.06 4.45 4.21
CA LEU A 114 -8.51 4.15 2.87
C LEU A 114 -7.33 4.31 1.92
N CYS A 115 -7.13 3.32 1.09
CA CYS A 115 -6.11 3.32 0.05
C CYS A 115 -6.84 3.24 -1.29
N THR A 116 -6.59 4.22 -2.18
CA THR A 116 -7.17 4.23 -3.51
C THR A 116 -6.07 4.04 -4.53
N ALA A 117 -6.03 2.87 -5.18
CA ALA A 117 -5.06 2.57 -6.23
C ALA A 117 -5.64 2.99 -7.57
N TYR A 118 -4.91 3.81 -8.29
CA TYR A 118 -5.34 4.33 -9.59
C TYR A 118 -4.15 4.44 -10.54
N GLU A 119 -4.42 4.66 -11.82
CA GLU A 119 -3.38 4.73 -12.86
C GLU A 119 -2.42 3.54 -12.80
N GLU A 120 -2.98 2.34 -12.60
CA GLU A 120 -2.18 1.13 -12.60
C GLU A 120 -1.76 0.80 -14.02
N LYS A 121 -0.51 1.10 -14.35
CA LYS A 121 0.10 0.68 -15.61
C LYS A 121 1.02 -0.49 -15.31
N ARG A 122 0.49 -1.68 -15.47
CA ARG A 122 1.29 -2.89 -15.44
C ARG A 122 1.78 -3.11 -16.85
N LEU A 123 3.07 -2.92 -17.05
CA LEU A 123 3.68 -2.98 -18.36
C LEU A 123 3.97 -4.41 -18.81
N SER A 124 3.30 -5.36 -18.25
CA SER A 124 3.48 -6.77 -18.58
C SER A 124 2.63 -7.21 -19.74
N ALA A 125 1.98 -6.28 -20.36
CA ALA A 125 1.11 -6.64 -21.48
C ALA A 125 1.88 -7.27 -22.60
#